data_8903d68d6e943d5e42f2841f9a3b0398
#
_entry.id   8903d68d6e943d5e42f2841f9a3b0398
#
_cell.length_a   1.000
_cell.length_b   1.000
_cell.length_c   1.000
_cell.angle_alpha   90.00
_cell.angle_beta   90.00
_cell.angle_gamma   90.00
#
_symmetry.space_group_name_H-M   'P 1'
#
loop_
_entity.id
_entity.type
_entity.pdbx_description
1 polymer ?
#
loop_
_entity_poly.entity_id
_entity_poly.type
_entity_poly.pdbx_seq_one_letter_code
_entity_poly.pdbx_strand_id
1 'polypeptide(L)'
;MNLTKLAAVTAVTLALVGCEGGDVVIDASDNSTNTDNSTNVGGGGTTNPCASYLTDPDDAATRVQGTFDGQNCNYDSTFAGEDNPLLVNLTIPRIAGAHVFEDSLFVGANTDIAPTPQAPDAPSADGTVPDGVVLTIAAGATLAWTQSSDYLLINRGSQIIADGSPSAPIIFTSLSDVNGSVDPEAVAQWGGIVINGNGITNKC
;
A
#
# COMPACT_ATOMS: atom_id res chain seq x y z
N MET A 1 55.39 -62.44 34.14
CA MET A 1 53.96 -62.53 34.47
C MET A 1 53.46 -61.11 34.71
N ASN A 2 52.95 -60.41 33.71
CA ASN A 2 52.21 -59.15 33.86
C ASN A 2 51.23 -59.04 32.73
N LEU A 3 49.99 -59.19 33.08
CA LEU A 3 48.86 -58.94 32.14
C LEU A 3 48.59 -57.44 32.10
N THR A 4 48.86 -56.85 31.01
CA THR A 4 48.42 -55.48 30.68
C THR A 4 47.01 -55.54 30.10
N LYS A 5 46.03 -54.98 30.83
CA LYS A 5 44.63 -54.83 30.36
C LYS A 5 44.57 -53.71 29.39
N LEU A 6 44.23 -54.01 28.18
CA LEU A 6 43.90 -53.04 27.12
C LEU A 6 42.48 -52.59 27.34
N ALA A 7 42.27 -51.34 27.71
CA ALA A 7 40.96 -50.71 27.79
C ALA A 7 40.62 -50.18 26.39
N ALA A 8 39.62 -50.76 25.78
CA ALA A 8 39.04 -50.24 24.55
C ALA A 8 38.16 -49.02 24.85
N VAL A 9 38.58 -47.87 24.43
CA VAL A 9 37.76 -46.66 24.44
C VAL A 9 36.91 -46.67 23.17
N THR A 10 35.63 -46.95 23.37
CA THR A 10 34.64 -46.84 22.26
C THR A 10 34.32 -45.37 22.13
N ALA A 11 34.80 -44.73 21.07
CA ALA A 11 34.39 -43.39 20.67
C ALA A 11 32.98 -43.48 20.05
N VAL A 12 32.00 -42.99 20.77
CA VAL A 12 30.65 -42.75 20.22
C VAL A 12 30.72 -41.45 19.41
N THR A 13 30.81 -41.58 18.11
CA THR A 13 30.60 -40.46 17.20
C THR A 13 29.11 -40.16 17.16
N LEU A 14 28.69 -39.09 17.86
CA LEU A 14 27.38 -38.46 17.61
C LEU A 14 27.42 -37.83 16.23
N ALA A 15 26.77 -38.45 15.26
CA ALA A 15 26.42 -37.80 14.02
C ALA A 15 25.34 -36.75 14.37
N LEU A 16 25.73 -35.49 14.46
CA LEU A 16 24.78 -34.38 14.33
C LEU A 16 24.30 -34.41 12.88
N VAL A 17 23.12 -34.98 12.68
CA VAL A 17 22.34 -34.68 11.49
C VAL A 17 22.00 -33.20 11.58
N GLY A 18 22.80 -32.37 10.93
CA GLY A 18 22.45 -31.01 10.68
C GLY A 18 21.13 -31.06 9.90
N CYS A 19 20.06 -30.52 10.46
CA CYS A 19 18.98 -30.01 9.66
C CYS A 19 19.64 -29.00 8.71
N GLU A 20 19.84 -29.41 7.46
CA GLU A 20 19.96 -28.46 6.38
C GLU A 20 18.70 -27.61 6.48
N GLY A 21 18.87 -26.38 6.95
CA GLY A 21 17.85 -25.35 6.86
C GLY A 21 17.50 -25.27 5.40
N GLY A 22 16.38 -25.91 5.02
CA GLY A 22 15.80 -25.67 3.73
C GLY A 22 15.68 -24.15 3.62
N ASP A 23 16.36 -23.63 2.62
CA ASP A 23 16.16 -22.29 2.15
C ASP A 23 14.64 -22.19 1.90
N VAL A 24 13.93 -21.53 2.81
CA VAL A 24 12.53 -21.20 2.57
C VAL A 24 12.58 -20.14 1.51
N VAL A 25 12.67 -20.60 0.26
CA VAL A 25 12.28 -19.79 -0.88
C VAL A 25 10.80 -19.51 -0.62
N ILE A 26 10.52 -18.36 -0.05
CA ILE A 26 9.18 -17.81 -0.09
C ILE A 26 8.99 -17.47 -1.56
N ASP A 27 8.52 -18.46 -2.30
CA ASP A 27 7.98 -18.24 -3.62
C ASP A 27 6.76 -17.34 -3.39
N ALA A 28 6.95 -16.05 -3.63
CA ALA A 28 5.88 -15.07 -3.59
C ALA A 28 4.91 -15.23 -4.76
N SER A 29 4.83 -16.42 -5.32
CA SER A 29 3.77 -16.86 -6.20
C SER A 29 2.58 -17.39 -5.38
N ASP A 30 2.21 -16.69 -4.32
CA ASP A 30 0.85 -16.79 -3.85
C ASP A 30 -0.02 -16.23 -4.97
N ASN A 31 -0.80 -17.15 -5.52
CA ASN A 31 -1.86 -16.88 -6.48
C ASN A 31 -3.04 -16.14 -5.78
N SER A 32 -2.74 -15.17 -4.97
CA SER A 32 -3.62 -14.06 -4.73
C SER A 32 -3.46 -13.17 -5.96
N THR A 33 -4.53 -13.01 -6.71
CA THR A 33 -4.65 -12.13 -7.87
C THR A 33 -4.52 -10.64 -7.49
N ASN A 34 -3.76 -10.37 -6.48
CA ASN A 34 -3.28 -9.07 -6.10
C ASN A 34 -1.84 -9.00 -6.57
N THR A 35 -1.68 -8.82 -7.86
CA THR A 35 -0.40 -8.51 -8.44
C THR A 35 0.07 -7.20 -7.83
N ASP A 36 0.93 -7.30 -6.82
CA ASP A 36 1.89 -6.25 -6.54
C ASP A 36 2.69 -6.04 -7.81
N ASN A 37 2.16 -5.21 -8.70
CA ASN A 37 2.79 -4.91 -9.97
C ASN A 37 3.87 -3.84 -9.81
N SER A 38 4.51 -3.82 -8.65
CA SER A 38 5.77 -3.12 -8.44
C SER A 38 6.97 -4.02 -8.72
N THR A 39 6.82 -5.06 -9.56
CA THR A 39 7.96 -5.79 -10.09
C THR A 39 8.62 -4.96 -11.16
N ASN A 40 9.61 -4.26 -10.72
CA ASN A 40 10.64 -3.66 -11.50
C ASN A 40 11.45 -4.73 -12.23
N VAL A 41 11.02 -5.16 -13.39
CA VAL A 41 11.76 -6.11 -14.24
C VAL A 41 12.82 -5.33 -15.00
N GLY A 42 14.04 -5.69 -14.74
CA GLY A 42 15.27 -5.07 -15.13
C GLY A 42 15.38 -4.60 -16.58
N GLY A 43 15.80 -3.39 -16.69
CA GLY A 43 16.47 -2.76 -17.81
C GLY A 43 17.11 -1.51 -17.26
N GLY A 44 18.40 -1.30 -17.45
CA GLY A 44 19.26 -0.29 -16.81
C GLY A 44 18.88 1.17 -17.09
N GLY A 45 17.65 1.55 -16.78
CA GLY A 45 17.17 2.92 -16.62
C GLY A 45 16.80 3.13 -15.17
N THR A 46 16.89 4.36 -14.67
CA THR A 46 16.40 4.72 -13.34
C THR A 46 14.94 4.33 -13.22
N THR A 47 14.71 3.27 -12.47
CA THR A 47 13.36 2.72 -12.30
C THR A 47 12.50 3.73 -11.57
N ASN A 48 11.36 4.09 -12.16
CA ASN A 48 10.41 5.01 -11.55
C ASN A 48 9.85 4.38 -10.25
N PRO A 49 10.14 4.93 -9.05
CA PRO A 49 9.73 4.35 -7.77
C PRO A 49 8.29 4.73 -7.39
N CYS A 50 7.59 5.48 -8.24
CA CYS A 50 6.27 5.99 -7.93
C CYS A 50 5.21 4.89 -7.94
N ALA A 51 4.21 5.04 -7.10
CA ALA A 51 3.05 4.17 -7.08
C ALA A 51 2.40 4.09 -8.46
N SER A 52 1.97 2.90 -8.83
CA SER A 52 1.30 2.65 -10.10
C SER A 52 0.27 1.54 -9.97
N TYR A 53 -0.71 1.55 -10.86
CA TYR A 53 -1.71 0.50 -10.99
C TYR A 53 -2.08 0.30 -12.46
N LEU A 54 -2.74 -0.81 -12.76
CA LEU A 54 -3.33 -1.06 -14.07
C LEU A 54 -4.84 -0.85 -13.96
N THR A 55 -5.44 -0.12 -14.91
CA THR A 55 -6.90 -0.01 -14.99
C THR A 55 -7.52 -1.27 -15.59
N ASP A 56 -6.74 -2.02 -16.38
CA ASP A 56 -7.04 -3.37 -16.84
C ASP A 56 -5.85 -4.28 -16.44
N PRO A 57 -6.04 -5.25 -15.54
CA PRO A 57 -4.96 -6.12 -15.06
C PRO A 57 -4.33 -6.96 -16.17
N ASP A 58 -5.05 -7.21 -17.26
CA ASP A 58 -4.60 -8.02 -18.39
C ASP A 58 -3.87 -7.20 -19.47
N ASP A 59 -3.90 -5.86 -19.37
CA ASP A 59 -3.26 -4.95 -20.32
C ASP A 59 -2.26 -4.00 -19.65
N ALA A 60 -0.98 -4.29 -19.81
CA ALA A 60 0.11 -3.46 -19.28
C ALA A 60 0.15 -2.03 -19.87
N ALA A 61 -0.51 -1.78 -21.00
CA ALA A 61 -0.61 -0.45 -21.60
C ALA A 61 -1.56 0.47 -20.82
N THR A 62 -2.40 -0.09 -19.94
CA THR A 62 -3.33 0.65 -19.10
C THR A 62 -2.71 1.12 -17.78
N ARG A 63 -1.38 1.10 -17.69
CA ARG A 63 -0.68 1.52 -16.48
C ARG A 63 -0.82 3.02 -16.23
N VAL A 64 -1.30 3.35 -15.06
CA VAL A 64 -1.30 4.70 -14.49
C VAL A 64 -0.20 4.77 -13.43
N GLN A 65 0.71 5.72 -13.54
CA GLN A 65 1.86 5.83 -12.65
C GLN A 65 2.21 7.30 -12.42
N GLY A 66 2.62 7.64 -11.20
CA GLY A 66 3.18 8.97 -10.90
C GLY A 66 4.49 9.23 -11.64
N THR A 67 4.85 10.49 -11.77
CA THR A 67 6.09 10.95 -12.40
C THR A 67 7.15 11.20 -11.34
N PHE A 68 8.31 10.55 -11.48
CA PHE A 68 9.44 10.78 -10.57
C PHE A 68 10.30 11.93 -11.06
N ASP A 69 10.49 12.97 -10.24
CA ASP A 69 11.31 14.15 -10.57
C ASP A 69 12.77 14.04 -10.13
N GLY A 70 13.16 12.89 -9.58
CA GLY A 70 14.48 12.65 -8.99
C GLY A 70 14.50 12.70 -7.47
N GLN A 71 13.45 13.22 -6.84
CA GLN A 71 13.25 13.29 -5.39
C GLN A 71 11.85 12.83 -4.98
N ASN A 72 10.83 13.37 -5.61
CA ASN A 72 9.43 13.13 -5.28
C ASN A 72 8.72 12.37 -6.40
N CYS A 73 7.61 11.74 -6.04
CA CYS A 73 6.64 11.18 -6.97
C CYS A 73 5.45 12.13 -7.09
N ASN A 74 5.23 12.68 -8.27
CA ASN A 74 4.17 13.65 -8.54
C ASN A 74 2.99 12.95 -9.24
N TYR A 75 1.78 13.21 -8.77
CA TYR A 75 0.54 12.62 -9.24
C TYR A 75 -0.42 13.74 -9.61
N ASP A 76 -0.80 13.81 -10.86
CA ASP A 76 -1.81 14.76 -11.36
C ASP A 76 -3.24 14.24 -11.15
N SER A 77 -4.24 15.04 -11.56
CA SER A 77 -5.66 14.71 -11.43
C SER A 77 -6.08 13.43 -12.18
N THR A 78 -5.26 12.94 -13.10
CA THR A 78 -5.55 11.72 -13.85
C THR A 78 -5.17 10.44 -13.09
N PHE A 79 -4.41 10.57 -12.01
CA PHE A 79 -3.95 9.39 -11.26
C PHE A 79 -5.09 8.67 -10.52
N ALA A 80 -5.90 9.36 -9.75
CA ALA A 80 -7.09 8.80 -9.09
C ALA A 80 -7.97 9.93 -8.54
N GLY A 81 -8.43 10.83 -9.41
CA GLY A 81 -9.25 11.98 -9.09
C GLY A 81 -10.74 11.67 -8.95
N GLU A 82 -11.56 12.71 -8.82
CA GLU A 82 -13.01 12.60 -8.65
C GLU A 82 -13.70 11.89 -9.83
N ASP A 83 -13.29 12.24 -11.06
CA ASP A 83 -13.89 11.68 -12.28
C ASP A 83 -13.37 10.28 -12.63
N ASN A 84 -12.22 9.88 -12.06
CA ASN A 84 -11.57 8.60 -12.30
C ASN A 84 -11.02 8.00 -10.99
N PRO A 85 -11.89 7.66 -10.03
CA PRO A 85 -11.46 7.14 -8.74
C PRO A 85 -10.68 5.84 -8.89
N LEU A 86 -9.83 5.56 -7.92
CA LEU A 86 -9.08 4.31 -7.85
C LEU A 86 -10.05 3.12 -7.68
N LEU A 87 -10.10 2.23 -8.66
CA LEU A 87 -11.00 1.05 -8.65
C LEU A 87 -10.26 -0.28 -8.48
N VAL A 88 -8.96 -0.23 -8.25
CA VAL A 88 -8.11 -1.39 -8.02
C VAL A 88 -7.25 -1.17 -6.77
N ASN A 89 -6.77 -2.23 -6.15
CA ASN A 89 -5.89 -2.10 -5.01
C ASN A 89 -4.60 -1.36 -5.38
N LEU A 90 -4.15 -0.48 -4.50
CA LEU A 90 -2.94 0.31 -4.70
C LEU A 90 -2.04 0.24 -3.47
N THR A 91 -0.75 0.06 -3.71
CA THR A 91 0.27 0.25 -2.69
C THR A 91 1.09 1.50 -2.98
N ILE A 92 1.13 2.43 -2.02
CA ILE A 92 2.04 3.56 -2.05
C ILE A 92 3.33 3.13 -1.33
N PRO A 93 4.44 2.97 -2.06
CA PRO A 93 5.70 2.51 -1.49
C PRO A 93 6.37 3.60 -0.65
N ARG A 94 7.32 3.22 0.19
CA ARG A 94 8.22 4.19 0.80
C ARG A 94 9.27 4.62 -0.22
N ILE A 95 9.46 5.94 -0.37
CA ILE A 95 10.54 6.56 -1.12
C ILE A 95 11.34 7.49 -0.21
N ALA A 96 12.48 7.99 -0.69
CA ALA A 96 13.28 8.97 0.07
C ALA A 96 12.63 10.35 0.14
N GLY A 97 11.86 10.72 -0.88
CA GLY A 97 11.06 11.95 -0.93
C GLY A 97 9.60 11.73 -0.53
N ALA A 98 8.72 12.53 -1.06
CA ALA A 98 7.29 12.50 -0.83
C ALA A 98 6.51 12.05 -2.08
N HIS A 99 5.33 11.50 -1.85
CA HIS A 99 4.28 11.32 -2.85
C HIS A 99 3.45 12.60 -2.87
N VAL A 100 3.56 13.39 -3.93
CA VAL A 100 2.93 14.72 -4.06
C VAL A 100 1.71 14.61 -4.97
N PHE A 101 0.55 14.93 -4.43
CA PHE A 101 -0.72 14.93 -5.15
C PHE A 101 -1.11 16.36 -5.50
N GLU A 102 -1.36 16.59 -6.79
CA GLU A 102 -1.80 17.90 -7.34
C GLU A 102 -3.33 18.06 -7.29
N ASP A 103 -4.05 17.01 -6.86
CA ASP A 103 -5.49 16.95 -6.69
C ASP A 103 -5.85 16.00 -5.55
N SER A 104 -7.13 15.94 -5.20
CA SER A 104 -7.64 14.98 -4.22
C SER A 104 -7.49 13.54 -4.72
N LEU A 105 -7.19 12.62 -3.79
CA LEU A 105 -7.08 11.19 -4.09
C LEU A 105 -8.37 10.48 -3.68
N PHE A 106 -9.07 9.91 -4.66
CA PHE A 106 -10.34 9.19 -4.44
C PHE A 106 -10.13 7.68 -4.50
N VAL A 107 -10.42 7.00 -3.41
CA VAL A 107 -10.26 5.53 -3.28
C VAL A 107 -11.62 4.85 -3.28
N GLY A 108 -11.88 4.08 -4.33
CA GLY A 108 -13.14 3.38 -4.57
C GLY A 108 -14.23 4.25 -5.17
N ALA A 109 -15.15 3.61 -5.88
CA ALA A 109 -16.36 4.27 -6.35
C ALA A 109 -17.29 4.58 -5.15
N ASN A 110 -17.90 5.75 -5.16
CA ASN A 110 -18.97 6.05 -4.22
C ASN A 110 -20.22 5.26 -4.65
N THR A 111 -20.34 4.04 -4.18
CA THR A 111 -21.53 3.23 -4.46
C THR A 111 -22.66 3.76 -3.59
N ASP A 112 -23.70 4.32 -4.21
CA ASP A 112 -24.97 4.57 -3.56
C ASP A 112 -25.54 3.24 -3.09
N ILE A 113 -25.26 2.88 -1.84
CA ILE A 113 -25.96 1.79 -1.20
C ILE A 113 -27.37 2.30 -0.96
N ALA A 114 -28.32 1.84 -1.77
CA ALA A 114 -29.73 2.08 -1.52
C ALA A 114 -30.03 1.72 -0.06
N PRO A 115 -30.88 2.48 0.65
CA PRO A 115 -31.10 2.35 2.09
C PRO A 115 -31.90 1.09 2.47
N THR A 116 -31.66 -0.03 1.86
CA THR A 116 -32.12 -1.33 2.32
C THR A 116 -31.16 -1.81 3.39
N PRO A 117 -31.69 -2.27 4.55
CA PRO A 117 -30.86 -2.90 5.58
C PRO A 117 -30.25 -4.19 5.00
N GLN A 118 -29.08 -4.09 4.40
CA GLN A 118 -28.38 -5.21 3.84
C GLN A 118 -27.29 -5.61 4.83
N ALA A 119 -27.11 -6.90 5.02
CA ALA A 119 -26.00 -7.39 5.84
C ALA A 119 -24.68 -6.81 5.30
N PRO A 120 -23.69 -6.47 6.15
CA PRO A 120 -22.45 -5.81 5.74
C PRO A 120 -21.67 -6.55 4.65
N ASP A 121 -21.95 -7.84 4.43
CA ASP A 121 -21.26 -8.71 3.48
C ASP A 121 -22.15 -9.16 2.32
N ALA A 122 -23.35 -8.60 2.16
CA ALA A 122 -24.22 -9.02 1.08
C ALA A 122 -23.88 -8.26 -0.21
N PRO A 123 -23.66 -8.95 -1.34
CA PRO A 123 -23.47 -8.30 -2.63
C PRO A 123 -24.65 -7.39 -2.95
N SER A 124 -24.40 -6.30 -3.68
CA SER A 124 -25.47 -5.46 -4.22
C SER A 124 -26.45 -6.32 -5.03
N ALA A 125 -27.69 -5.87 -5.17
CA ALA A 125 -28.75 -6.63 -5.85
C ALA A 125 -28.43 -7.02 -7.30
N ASP A 126 -27.41 -6.40 -7.90
CA ASP A 126 -26.88 -6.71 -9.23
C ASP A 126 -25.67 -7.65 -9.21
N GLY A 127 -25.23 -8.11 -8.03
CA GLY A 127 -24.07 -8.99 -7.86
C GLY A 127 -22.73 -8.33 -8.11
N THR A 128 -22.70 -7.04 -8.32
CA THR A 128 -21.51 -6.24 -8.64
C THR A 128 -21.17 -5.24 -7.55
N VAL A 129 -21.17 -5.65 -6.27
CA VAL A 129 -20.35 -4.87 -5.32
C VAL A 129 -18.92 -5.17 -5.70
N PRO A 130 -18.16 -4.21 -6.23
CA PRO A 130 -16.73 -4.38 -6.29
C PRO A 130 -16.28 -4.65 -4.85
N ASP A 131 -15.56 -5.74 -4.63
CA ASP A 131 -14.80 -5.90 -3.40
C ASP A 131 -14.09 -4.57 -3.18
N GLY A 132 -14.29 -3.98 -2.00
CA GLY A 132 -13.84 -2.60 -1.79
C GLY A 132 -12.35 -2.47 -2.04
N VAL A 133 -11.97 -1.38 -2.67
CA VAL A 133 -10.58 -1.07 -3.00
C VAL A 133 -9.77 -0.88 -1.74
N VAL A 134 -8.59 -1.48 -1.67
CA VAL A 134 -7.65 -1.30 -0.56
C VAL A 134 -6.50 -0.40 -0.99
N LEU A 135 -6.38 0.74 -0.32
CA LEU A 135 -5.19 1.58 -0.38
C LEU A 135 -4.24 1.18 0.74
N THR A 136 -3.08 0.65 0.39
CA THR A 136 -2.02 0.32 1.35
C THR A 136 -0.92 1.36 1.28
N ILE A 137 -0.51 1.90 2.43
CA ILE A 137 0.58 2.88 2.52
C ILE A 137 1.71 2.25 3.33
N ALA A 138 2.89 2.16 2.72
CA ALA A 138 4.05 1.57 3.36
C ALA A 138 4.54 2.40 4.55
N ALA A 139 5.00 1.73 5.60
CA ALA A 139 5.58 2.40 6.76
C ALA A 139 6.73 3.34 6.36
N GLY A 140 6.70 4.57 6.86
CA GLY A 140 7.68 5.61 6.56
C GLY A 140 7.44 6.34 5.23
N ALA A 141 6.31 6.14 4.56
CA ALA A 141 5.93 6.94 3.42
C ALA A 141 5.46 8.35 3.84
N THR A 142 5.74 9.35 3.02
CA THR A 142 5.23 10.72 3.17
C THR A 142 4.31 11.02 2.00
N LEU A 143 3.08 11.43 2.29
CA LEU A 143 2.09 11.86 1.31
C LEU A 143 1.83 13.36 1.52
N ALA A 144 1.86 14.13 0.45
CA ALA A 144 1.71 15.57 0.50
C ALA A 144 0.75 16.09 -0.57
N TRP A 145 -0.04 17.08 -0.24
CA TRP A 145 -0.95 17.74 -1.18
C TRP A 145 -0.51 19.17 -1.46
N THR A 146 -0.81 19.63 -2.66
CA THR A 146 -0.36 20.95 -3.12
C THR A 146 -1.31 22.08 -2.71
N GLN A 147 -2.59 21.77 -2.48
CA GLN A 147 -3.61 22.78 -2.20
C GLN A 147 -4.44 22.45 -0.97
N SER A 148 -4.98 23.50 -0.36
CA SER A 148 -5.82 23.40 0.85
C SER A 148 -7.17 22.73 0.63
N SER A 149 -7.62 22.64 -0.63
CA SER A 149 -8.86 21.97 -1.02
C SER A 149 -8.70 20.48 -1.21
N ASP A 150 -7.48 20.00 -1.41
CA ASP A 150 -7.21 18.62 -1.82
C ASP A 150 -7.12 17.69 -0.61
N TYR A 151 -7.72 16.54 -0.71
CA TYR A 151 -7.89 15.60 0.38
C TYR A 151 -7.77 14.14 -0.08
N LEU A 152 -7.59 13.25 0.87
CA LEU A 152 -7.71 11.81 0.65
C LEU A 152 -9.13 11.38 1.01
N LEU A 153 -9.86 10.81 0.07
CA LEU A 153 -11.20 10.26 0.29
C LEU A 153 -11.18 8.74 0.14
N ILE A 154 -11.57 8.05 1.21
CA ILE A 154 -11.86 6.62 1.18
C ILE A 154 -13.37 6.45 1.10
N ASN A 155 -13.86 6.02 -0.06
CA ASN A 155 -15.27 5.81 -0.30
C ASN A 155 -15.81 4.57 0.40
N ARG A 156 -17.13 4.50 0.52
CA ARG A 156 -17.83 3.36 1.13
C ARG A 156 -17.44 2.04 0.47
N GLY A 157 -17.22 1.01 1.28
CA GLY A 157 -16.75 -0.31 0.84
C GLY A 157 -15.24 -0.40 0.64
N SER A 158 -14.53 0.73 0.55
CA SER A 158 -13.08 0.75 0.40
C SER A 158 -12.37 0.87 1.76
N GLN A 159 -11.08 0.57 1.76
CA GLN A 159 -10.26 0.52 2.97
C GLN A 159 -8.94 1.25 2.78
N ILE A 160 -8.39 1.74 3.89
CA ILE A 160 -7.02 2.22 3.97
C ILE A 160 -6.25 1.39 4.99
N ILE A 161 -5.07 0.92 4.61
CA ILE A 161 -4.10 0.28 5.50
C ILE A 161 -2.89 1.21 5.57
N ALA A 162 -2.72 1.88 6.70
CA ALA A 162 -1.64 2.82 6.93
C ALA A 162 -0.97 2.48 8.26
N ASP A 163 -0.25 1.36 8.26
CA ASP A 163 0.39 0.80 9.46
C ASP A 163 1.84 1.27 9.54
N GLY A 164 2.04 2.41 10.22
CA GLY A 164 3.35 2.97 10.50
C GLY A 164 3.96 2.39 11.78
N SER A 165 5.21 2.74 12.03
CA SER A 165 5.89 2.39 13.28
C SER A 165 6.58 3.63 13.88
N PRO A 166 7.00 3.61 15.17
CA PRO A 166 7.74 4.71 15.76
C PRO A 166 9.04 5.07 15.03
N SER A 167 9.67 4.08 14.36
CA SER A 167 10.89 4.27 13.56
C SER A 167 10.62 4.57 12.08
N ALA A 168 9.38 4.40 11.62
CA ALA A 168 8.95 4.63 10.25
C ALA A 168 7.49 5.11 10.24
N PRO A 169 7.20 6.31 10.79
CA PRO A 169 5.86 6.87 10.77
C PRO A 169 5.41 7.17 9.33
N ILE A 170 4.12 7.02 9.07
CA ILE A 170 3.51 7.52 7.85
C ILE A 170 3.13 8.98 8.10
N ILE A 171 3.49 9.86 7.16
CA ILE A 171 3.28 11.29 7.27
C ILE A 171 2.28 11.74 6.21
N PHE A 172 1.23 12.44 6.63
CA PHE A 172 0.29 13.12 5.75
C PHE A 172 0.44 14.62 5.99
N THR A 173 0.78 15.36 4.94
CA THR A 173 1.12 16.78 5.10
C THR A 173 0.84 17.59 3.83
N SER A 174 1.32 18.83 3.76
CA SER A 174 1.31 19.67 2.56
C SER A 174 2.67 19.67 1.87
N LEU A 175 2.67 19.97 0.57
CA LEU A 175 3.92 20.17 -0.16
C LEU A 175 4.76 21.32 0.43
N SER A 176 4.12 22.34 0.97
CA SER A 176 4.81 23.45 1.65
C SER A 176 5.61 22.98 2.86
N ASP A 177 5.06 22.02 3.62
CA ASP A 177 5.74 21.42 4.77
C ASP A 177 6.93 20.55 4.31
N VAL A 178 6.74 19.73 3.29
CA VAL A 178 7.83 18.94 2.68
C VAL A 178 9.00 19.84 2.24
N ASN A 179 8.69 21.01 1.71
CA ASN A 179 9.67 22.01 1.27
C ASN A 179 10.24 22.88 2.40
N GLY A 180 9.79 22.69 3.64
CA GLY A 180 10.19 23.50 4.79
C GLY A 180 9.78 24.97 4.70
N SER A 181 8.71 25.28 3.98
CA SER A 181 8.23 26.64 3.73
C SER A 181 6.95 27.00 4.50
N VAL A 182 6.50 26.11 5.40
CA VAL A 182 5.31 26.34 6.22
C VAL A 182 5.65 27.22 7.42
N ASP A 183 4.87 28.29 7.60
CA ASP A 183 4.91 29.09 8.83
C ASP A 183 4.39 28.25 10.01
N PRO A 184 4.99 28.31 11.21
CA PRO A 184 4.54 27.56 12.38
C PRO A 184 3.07 27.79 12.76
N GLU A 185 2.49 28.95 12.39
CA GLU A 185 1.09 29.30 12.64
C GLU A 185 0.18 28.99 11.42
N ALA A 186 0.72 28.40 10.36
CA ALA A 186 -0.06 28.10 9.16
C ALA A 186 -1.13 27.03 9.44
N VAL A 187 -2.32 27.26 8.91
CA VAL A 187 -3.47 26.36 8.97
C VAL A 187 -4.00 26.11 7.57
N ALA A 188 -4.86 25.09 7.42
CA ALA A 188 -5.53 24.77 6.17
C ALA A 188 -4.54 24.56 5.00
N GLN A 189 -3.45 23.82 5.23
CA GLN A 189 -2.42 23.58 4.23
C GLN A 189 -2.83 22.48 3.24
N TRP A 190 -3.74 21.59 3.64
CA TRP A 190 -4.39 20.57 2.82
C TRP A 190 -5.73 20.16 3.43
N GLY A 191 -6.58 19.46 2.69
CA GLY A 191 -7.97 19.19 3.06
C GLY A 191 -8.19 18.08 4.08
N GLY A 192 -7.17 17.28 4.38
CA GLY A 192 -7.28 16.20 5.38
C GLY A 192 -7.67 14.84 4.78
N ILE A 193 -8.13 13.94 5.65
CA ILE A 193 -8.57 12.60 5.29
C ILE A 193 -10.05 12.46 5.60
N VAL A 194 -10.82 11.97 4.63
CA VAL A 194 -12.25 11.66 4.77
C VAL A 194 -12.43 10.16 4.56
N ILE A 195 -13.02 9.48 5.53
CA ILE A 195 -13.32 8.04 5.44
C ILE A 195 -14.82 7.87 5.58
N ASN A 196 -15.45 7.40 4.51
CA ASN A 196 -16.87 7.10 4.47
C ASN A 196 -17.12 5.67 4.93
N GLY A 197 -17.94 5.50 5.96
CA GLY A 197 -18.36 4.19 6.45
C GLY A 197 -19.75 3.80 5.95
N ASN A 198 -20.07 2.51 6.05
CA ASN A 198 -21.41 1.96 5.75
C ASN A 198 -22.36 2.03 6.96
N GLY A 199 -22.05 2.84 7.95
CA GLY A 199 -22.90 2.97 9.14
C GLY A 199 -24.31 3.48 8.82
N ILE A 200 -25.33 2.82 9.36
CA ILE A 200 -26.72 3.28 9.30
C ILE A 200 -26.85 4.41 10.30
N THR A 201 -27.14 5.60 9.83
CA THR A 201 -27.51 6.71 10.73
C THR A 201 -28.99 6.55 11.09
N ASN A 202 -29.28 6.48 12.40
CA ASN A 202 -30.65 6.67 12.87
C ASN A 202 -31.07 8.11 12.55
N LYS A 203 -31.84 8.26 11.49
CA LYS A 203 -32.54 9.49 11.26
C LYS A 203 -33.73 9.51 12.23
N CYS A 204 -33.63 10.31 13.28
CA CYS A 204 -34.77 10.64 14.13
C CYS A 204 -35.74 11.53 13.38
#